data_36d86a630c9e8f327c09dbdd2b85246f
#
_entry.id   36d86a630c9e8f327c09dbdd2b85246f
#
_cell.length_a   1.000
_cell.length_b   1.000
_cell.length_c   1.000
_cell.angle_alpha   90.00
_cell.angle_beta   90.00
_cell.angle_gamma   90.00
#
_symmetry.space_group_name_H-M   'P 1'
#
loop_
_entity.id
_entity.type
_entity.pdbx_description
1 polymer ?
#
loop_
_entity_poly.entity_id
_entity_poly.type
_entity_poly.pdbx_seq_one_letter_code
_entity_poly.pdbx_strand_id
1 'polypeptide(L)'
;ANTVYYINTPLAPQAMFAGSFPVDRKGYTLECSNRFPSLTCADYFRNYLEDSGISVKGGASDIAPDGMVRELPGIVAKDRALSVESLTVLGSTYSPTLFEIIAQTNSESDNFFAETLFKMMSRQRFGLTDYDSCVKAANMALNEMGLKTKGVCQIFDGSGLSRKNYISADFFVNFLRLMRSSEHGDLYLRSLPSPGKRGTLEHMFPKESEEFRSRIYMKSGSMNGVRCYSGYYIP
;
A
#
# COMPACT_ATOMS: atom_id res chain seq x y z
N ALA A 1 -12.77 10.73 -24.93
CA ALA A 1 -12.30 10.66 -23.54
C ALA A 1 -12.16 9.21 -23.15
N ASN A 2 -11.17 8.87 -22.28
CA ASN A 2 -11.08 7.56 -21.68
C ASN A 2 -11.97 7.55 -20.42
N THR A 3 -12.95 6.68 -20.40
CA THR A 3 -13.89 6.51 -19.27
C THR A 3 -13.89 5.07 -18.74
N VAL A 4 -12.88 4.28 -19.10
CA VAL A 4 -12.78 2.88 -18.64
C VAL A 4 -12.64 2.84 -17.14
N TYR A 5 -13.45 2.02 -16.50
CA TYR A 5 -13.41 1.74 -15.08
C TYR A 5 -13.56 0.24 -14.80
N TYR A 6 -13.12 -0.17 -13.64
CA TYR A 6 -13.09 -1.55 -13.18
C TYR A 6 -14.19 -1.79 -12.16
N ILE A 7 -14.95 -2.87 -12.39
CA ILE A 7 -16.00 -3.33 -11.50
C ILE A 7 -15.63 -4.70 -10.97
N ASN A 8 -15.60 -4.84 -9.66
CA ASN A 8 -15.44 -6.13 -8.99
C ASN A 8 -16.47 -6.29 -7.88
N THR A 9 -16.70 -7.52 -7.47
CA THR A 9 -17.61 -7.88 -6.37
C THR A 9 -16.94 -8.91 -5.47
N PRO A 10 -17.16 -8.88 -4.14
CA PRO A 10 -16.68 -9.91 -3.25
C PRO A 10 -17.35 -11.27 -3.47
N LEU A 11 -18.43 -11.30 -4.24
CA LEU A 11 -19.29 -12.47 -4.43
C LEU A 11 -18.91 -13.30 -5.67
N ALA A 12 -18.02 -12.79 -6.54
CA ALA A 12 -17.62 -13.48 -7.76
C ALA A 12 -16.11 -13.30 -8.03
N PRO A 13 -15.43 -14.35 -8.54
CA PRO A 13 -14.02 -14.27 -8.91
C PRO A 13 -13.79 -13.48 -10.20
N GLN A 14 -14.86 -13.08 -10.87
CA GLN A 14 -14.82 -12.35 -12.12
C GLN A 14 -14.82 -10.84 -11.88
N ALA A 15 -14.07 -10.13 -12.68
CA ALA A 15 -14.07 -8.69 -12.77
C ALA A 15 -14.48 -8.24 -14.16
N MET A 16 -15.05 -7.05 -14.26
CA MET A 16 -15.53 -6.48 -15.51
C MET A 16 -14.92 -5.09 -15.70
N PHE A 17 -14.52 -4.81 -16.94
CA PHE A 17 -14.21 -3.46 -17.37
C PHE A 17 -15.39 -2.88 -18.14
N ALA A 18 -15.79 -1.66 -17.81
CA ALA A 18 -16.83 -0.92 -18.51
C ALA A 18 -16.35 0.49 -18.83
N GLY A 19 -16.93 1.09 -19.87
CA GLY A 19 -16.60 2.45 -20.31
C GLY A 19 -16.21 2.53 -21.77
N SER A 20 -15.62 3.67 -22.17
CA SER A 20 -15.19 3.97 -23.53
C SER A 20 -13.70 4.21 -23.58
N PHE A 21 -13.05 3.67 -24.62
CA PHE A 21 -11.65 3.87 -24.89
C PHE A 21 -11.46 4.52 -26.26
N PRO A 22 -10.61 5.55 -26.41
CA PRO A 22 -10.37 6.21 -27.70
C PRO A 22 -9.72 5.24 -28.71
N VAL A 23 -10.26 5.22 -29.92
CA VAL A 23 -9.81 4.31 -31.01
C VAL A 23 -8.38 4.64 -31.49
N ASP A 24 -7.96 5.87 -31.33
CA ASP A 24 -6.65 6.38 -31.74
C ASP A 24 -5.51 6.07 -30.77
N ARG A 25 -5.82 5.52 -29.58
CA ARG A 25 -4.82 5.13 -28.59
C ARG A 25 -4.51 3.64 -28.61
N LYS A 26 -3.22 3.33 -28.64
CA LYS A 26 -2.73 1.94 -28.58
C LYS A 26 -2.37 1.57 -27.15
N GLY A 27 -3.30 0.96 -26.46
CA GLY A 27 -3.09 0.45 -25.11
C GLY A 27 -3.40 1.46 -23.99
N TYR A 28 -3.84 0.92 -22.87
CA TYR A 28 -4.09 1.64 -21.63
C TYR A 28 -3.92 0.66 -20.47
N THR A 29 -3.15 1.05 -19.49
CA THR A 29 -2.98 0.29 -18.26
C THR A 29 -3.86 0.91 -17.17
N LEU A 30 -4.69 0.09 -16.55
CA LEU A 30 -5.51 0.46 -15.41
C LEU A 30 -5.10 -0.40 -14.21
N GLU A 31 -4.58 0.24 -13.19
CA GLU A 31 -4.30 -0.40 -11.93
C GLU A 31 -5.58 -0.62 -11.13
N CYS A 32 -5.79 -1.84 -10.68
CA CYS A 32 -7.02 -2.25 -10.01
C CYS A 32 -6.70 -3.02 -8.74
N SER A 33 -7.58 -2.91 -7.73
CA SER A 33 -7.46 -3.72 -6.52
C SER A 33 -7.72 -5.19 -6.83
N ASN A 34 -6.81 -6.06 -6.37
CA ASN A 34 -7.00 -7.51 -6.44
C ASN A 34 -7.78 -7.99 -5.20
N ARG A 35 -8.90 -8.64 -5.42
CA ARG A 35 -9.76 -9.15 -4.35
C ARG A 35 -9.24 -10.44 -3.70
N PHE A 36 -8.47 -11.22 -4.46
CA PHE A 36 -7.98 -12.53 -4.05
C PHE A 36 -6.46 -12.60 -4.29
N PRO A 37 -5.66 -11.74 -3.62
CA PRO A 37 -4.24 -11.61 -3.94
C PRO A 37 -3.45 -12.90 -3.71
N SER A 38 -3.73 -13.65 -2.66
CA SER A 38 -3.08 -14.93 -2.35
C SER A 38 -3.43 -15.99 -3.39
N LEU A 39 -4.71 -16.08 -3.76
CA LEU A 39 -5.17 -17.02 -4.78
C LEU A 39 -4.62 -16.68 -6.16
N THR A 40 -4.58 -15.39 -6.51
CA THR A 40 -3.94 -14.92 -7.75
C THR A 40 -2.45 -15.25 -7.76
N CYS A 41 -1.75 -15.03 -6.66
CA CYS A 41 -0.34 -15.38 -6.54
C CYS A 41 -0.11 -16.89 -6.76
N ALA A 42 -0.94 -17.74 -6.17
CA ALA A 42 -0.87 -19.19 -6.34
C ALA A 42 -1.13 -19.61 -7.80
N ASP A 43 -2.09 -18.96 -8.48
CA ASP A 43 -2.40 -19.23 -9.88
C ASP A 43 -1.28 -18.79 -10.83
N TYR A 44 -0.72 -17.60 -10.61
CA TYR A 44 0.47 -17.14 -11.36
C TYR A 44 1.66 -18.06 -11.15
N PHE A 45 1.89 -18.51 -9.93
CA PHE A 45 2.99 -19.42 -9.62
C PHE A 45 2.78 -20.79 -10.29
N ARG A 46 1.57 -21.33 -10.28
CA ARG A 46 1.23 -22.55 -11.00
C ARG A 46 1.53 -22.41 -12.50
N ASN A 47 1.03 -21.35 -13.13
CA ASN A 47 1.24 -21.10 -14.56
C ASN A 47 2.74 -20.96 -14.88
N TYR A 48 3.50 -20.27 -14.03
CA TYR A 48 4.96 -20.15 -14.19
C TYR A 48 5.67 -21.51 -14.13
N LEU A 49 5.25 -22.41 -13.24
CA LEU A 49 5.80 -23.76 -13.15
C LEU A 49 5.46 -24.57 -14.41
N GLU A 50 4.22 -24.51 -14.89
CA GLU A 50 3.77 -25.19 -16.09
C GLU A 50 4.51 -24.69 -17.35
N ASP A 51 4.67 -23.39 -17.51
CA ASP A 51 5.47 -22.76 -18.57
C ASP A 51 6.95 -23.16 -18.52
N SER A 52 7.44 -23.48 -17.31
CA SER A 52 8.80 -23.98 -17.10
C SER A 52 8.94 -25.50 -17.27
N GLY A 53 7.88 -26.19 -17.73
CA GLY A 53 7.86 -27.64 -17.98
C GLY A 53 7.60 -28.48 -16.73
N ILE A 54 7.20 -27.90 -15.62
CA ILE A 54 6.85 -28.61 -14.36
C ILE A 54 5.34 -28.84 -14.34
N SER A 55 4.93 -30.10 -14.41
CA SER A 55 3.51 -30.45 -14.35
C SER A 55 2.97 -30.27 -12.93
N VAL A 56 1.92 -29.46 -12.79
CA VAL A 56 1.23 -29.22 -11.52
C VAL A 56 -0.12 -29.95 -11.50
N LYS A 57 -0.28 -30.89 -10.57
CA LYS A 57 -1.54 -31.62 -10.40
C LYS A 57 -2.47 -30.81 -9.49
N GLY A 58 -3.61 -30.38 -10.02
CA GLY A 58 -4.63 -29.65 -9.28
C GLY A 58 -4.70 -28.16 -9.65
N GLY A 59 -5.64 -27.45 -9.03
CA GLY A 59 -5.84 -26.01 -9.21
C GLY A 59 -4.99 -25.18 -8.24
N ALA A 60 -5.00 -23.88 -8.44
CA ALA A 60 -4.46 -22.93 -7.47
C ALA A 60 -5.42 -22.80 -6.27
N SER A 61 -4.88 -22.77 -5.08
CA SER A 61 -5.67 -22.61 -3.85
C SER A 61 -5.00 -21.68 -2.84
N ASP A 62 -5.79 -21.09 -1.97
CA ASP A 62 -5.33 -20.35 -0.81
C ASP A 62 -6.14 -20.69 0.45
N ILE A 63 -5.68 -20.21 1.58
CA ILE A 63 -6.37 -20.33 2.87
C ILE A 63 -6.95 -18.96 3.21
N ALA A 64 -8.27 -18.87 3.33
CA ALA A 64 -8.95 -17.66 3.78
C ALA A 64 -8.70 -17.41 5.28
N PRO A 65 -8.94 -16.17 5.79
CA PRO A 65 -8.75 -15.83 7.21
C PRO A 65 -9.57 -16.67 8.18
N ASP A 66 -10.69 -17.24 7.73
CA ASP A 66 -11.53 -18.16 8.48
C ASP A 66 -11.05 -19.62 8.46
N GLY A 67 -9.88 -19.88 7.84
CA GLY A 67 -9.30 -21.20 7.71
C GLY A 67 -9.84 -22.04 6.54
N MET A 68 -10.81 -21.53 5.80
CA MET A 68 -11.36 -22.23 4.63
C MET A 68 -10.40 -22.20 3.46
N VAL A 69 -10.24 -23.31 2.75
CA VAL A 69 -9.46 -23.39 1.52
C VAL A 69 -10.32 -22.94 0.33
N ARG A 70 -9.82 -21.97 -0.44
CA ARG A 70 -10.43 -21.52 -1.69
C ARG A 70 -9.63 -22.04 -2.88
N GLU A 71 -10.30 -22.49 -3.91
CA GLU A 71 -9.67 -23.03 -5.13
C GLU A 71 -10.21 -22.35 -6.40
N LEU A 72 -9.35 -22.18 -7.41
CA LEU A 72 -9.74 -21.80 -8.77
C LEU A 72 -9.97 -23.06 -9.63
N PRO A 73 -10.86 -23.04 -10.63
CA PRO A 73 -11.49 -21.85 -11.24
C PRO A 73 -12.78 -21.37 -10.55
N GLY A 74 -13.29 -22.09 -9.60
CA GLY A 74 -14.44 -21.64 -8.80
C GLY A 74 -14.00 -21.38 -7.37
N ILE A 75 -14.48 -20.30 -6.74
CA ILE A 75 -14.25 -20.10 -5.31
C ILE A 75 -15.15 -21.10 -4.57
N VAL A 76 -14.63 -22.29 -4.37
CA VAL A 76 -15.27 -23.31 -3.55
C VAL A 76 -14.53 -23.36 -2.22
N ALA A 77 -15.23 -23.03 -1.15
CA ALA A 77 -14.72 -23.25 0.19
C ALA A 77 -14.72 -24.76 0.48
N LYS A 78 -13.56 -25.31 0.81
CA LYS A 78 -13.43 -26.70 1.27
C LYS A 78 -12.90 -26.69 2.68
N ASP A 79 -13.54 -27.46 3.54
CA ASP A 79 -13.05 -27.72 4.89
C ASP A 79 -11.84 -28.66 4.78
N ARG A 80 -10.64 -28.07 4.82
CA ARG A 80 -9.37 -28.82 4.76
C ARG A 80 -8.38 -28.19 5.73
N ALA A 81 -8.19 -28.85 6.86
CA ALA A 81 -7.11 -28.48 7.76
C ALA A 81 -5.75 -28.78 7.09
N LEU A 82 -5.00 -27.73 6.76
CA LEU A 82 -3.59 -27.85 6.37
C LEU A 82 -2.75 -27.66 7.64
N SER A 83 -2.03 -28.71 8.04
CA SER A 83 -0.97 -28.57 9.05
C SER A 83 0.26 -27.97 8.39
N VAL A 84 0.65 -26.75 8.78
CA VAL A 84 1.89 -26.11 8.31
C VAL A 84 3.12 -26.95 8.64
N GLU A 85 3.05 -27.74 9.71
CA GLU A 85 4.11 -28.64 10.18
C GLU A 85 4.40 -29.79 9.21
N SER A 86 3.42 -30.13 8.36
CA SER A 86 3.57 -31.19 7.34
C SER A 86 4.15 -30.68 6.00
N LEU A 87 4.43 -29.38 5.86
CA LEU A 87 4.92 -28.77 4.63
C LEU A 87 6.45 -28.82 4.56
N THR A 88 6.96 -29.14 3.36
CA THR A 88 8.40 -29.01 3.07
C THR A 88 8.68 -27.64 2.48
N VAL A 89 9.60 -26.89 3.12
CA VAL A 89 10.06 -25.61 2.59
C VAL A 89 10.98 -25.88 1.39
N LEU A 90 10.57 -25.44 0.21
CA LEU A 90 11.33 -25.59 -1.02
C LEU A 90 12.30 -24.43 -1.27
N GLY A 91 12.02 -23.25 -0.72
CA GLY A 91 12.83 -22.06 -0.89
C GLY A 91 12.31 -20.90 -0.06
N SER A 92 13.08 -19.84 -0.01
CA SER A 92 12.72 -18.59 0.67
C SER A 92 13.11 -17.39 -0.16
N THR A 93 12.32 -16.34 -0.09
CA THR A 93 12.63 -15.03 -0.64
C THR A 93 12.51 -13.99 0.48
N TYR A 94 13.29 -12.93 0.37
CA TYR A 94 13.28 -11.84 1.33
C TYR A 94 12.69 -10.58 0.70
N SER A 95 11.89 -9.85 1.46
CA SER A 95 11.44 -8.53 1.06
C SER A 95 12.61 -7.55 1.02
N PRO A 96 12.49 -6.41 0.31
CA PRO A 96 13.35 -5.25 0.55
C PRO A 96 13.31 -4.84 2.03
N THR A 97 14.26 -4.03 2.45
CA THR A 97 14.28 -3.46 3.80
C THR A 97 13.06 -2.58 4.04
N LEU A 98 12.66 -2.40 5.30
CA LEU A 98 11.55 -1.52 5.65
C LEU A 98 11.77 -0.08 5.14
N PHE A 99 13.02 0.41 5.18
CA PHE A 99 13.36 1.72 4.63
C PHE A 99 13.08 1.80 3.12
N GLU A 100 13.49 0.82 2.34
CA GLU A 100 13.24 0.78 0.89
C GLU A 100 11.75 0.72 0.57
N ILE A 101 10.97 -0.05 1.33
CA ILE A 101 9.52 -0.12 1.17
C ILE A 101 8.88 1.24 1.48
N ILE A 102 9.28 1.93 2.57
CA ILE A 102 8.78 3.25 2.93
C ILE A 102 9.17 4.29 1.87
N ALA A 103 10.41 4.27 1.39
CA ALA A 103 10.91 5.18 0.37
C ALA A 103 10.14 5.00 -0.95
N GLN A 104 9.90 3.76 -1.38
CA GLN A 104 9.06 3.44 -2.53
C GLN A 104 7.62 3.94 -2.32
N THR A 105 7.03 3.66 -1.15
CA THR A 105 5.67 4.12 -0.79
C THR A 105 5.54 5.62 -0.88
N ASN A 106 6.52 6.37 -0.38
CA ASN A 106 6.49 7.83 -0.38
C ASN A 106 6.75 8.40 -1.79
N SER A 107 7.70 7.84 -2.53
CA SER A 107 8.09 8.31 -3.87
C SER A 107 6.97 8.13 -4.90
N GLU A 108 6.44 6.91 -5.00
CA GLU A 108 5.41 6.57 -6.00
C GLU A 108 3.99 6.81 -5.48
N SER A 109 3.84 7.13 -4.19
CA SER A 109 2.52 7.26 -3.53
C SER A 109 1.71 5.96 -3.62
N ASP A 110 2.37 4.83 -3.33
CA ASP A 110 1.79 3.51 -3.47
C ASP A 110 0.79 3.22 -2.34
N ASN A 111 -0.48 3.20 -2.69
CA ASN A 111 -1.58 2.97 -1.75
C ASN A 111 -1.58 1.54 -1.18
N PHE A 112 -1.19 0.56 -1.99
CA PHE A 112 -1.14 -0.84 -1.55
C PHE A 112 -0.04 -1.05 -0.50
N PHE A 113 1.13 -0.47 -0.70
CA PHE A 113 2.20 -0.52 0.29
C PHE A 113 1.83 0.22 1.56
N ALA A 114 1.23 1.41 1.44
CA ALA A 114 0.76 2.17 2.60
C ALA A 114 -0.26 1.39 3.45
N GLU A 115 -1.26 0.76 2.81
CA GLU A 115 -2.23 -0.11 3.48
C GLU A 115 -1.58 -1.34 4.11
N THR A 116 -0.63 -1.95 3.42
CA THR A 116 0.10 -3.11 3.92
C THR A 116 0.92 -2.75 5.17
N LEU A 117 1.65 -1.64 5.14
CA LEU A 117 2.40 -1.14 6.30
C LEU A 117 1.48 -0.84 7.49
N PHE A 118 0.32 -0.22 7.25
CA PHE A 118 -0.68 0.06 8.26
C PHE A 118 -1.20 -1.22 8.93
N LYS A 119 -1.49 -2.25 8.14
CA LYS A 119 -1.91 -3.58 8.64
C LYS A 119 -0.77 -4.32 9.34
N MET A 120 0.44 -4.25 8.82
CA MET A 120 1.61 -4.89 9.45
C MET A 120 1.96 -4.29 10.81
N MET A 121 1.81 -2.97 10.98
CA MET A 121 1.97 -2.31 12.29
C MET A 121 0.97 -2.88 13.32
N SER A 122 -0.28 -3.07 12.94
CA SER A 122 -1.31 -3.66 13.80
C SER A 122 -1.03 -5.14 14.09
N ARG A 123 -0.66 -5.90 13.05
CA ARG A 123 -0.32 -7.31 13.19
C ARG A 123 0.83 -7.52 14.17
N GLN A 124 1.86 -6.69 14.10
CA GLN A 124 3.00 -6.75 15.03
C GLN A 124 2.57 -6.52 16.48
N ARG A 125 1.63 -5.59 16.70
CA ARG A 125 1.21 -5.17 18.05
C ARG A 125 0.13 -6.07 18.66
N PHE A 126 -0.80 -6.55 17.83
CA PHE A 126 -2.01 -7.25 18.28
C PHE A 126 -2.23 -8.62 17.62
N GLY A 127 -1.44 -9.00 16.63
CA GLY A 127 -1.71 -10.18 15.79
C GLY A 127 -2.90 -10.02 14.84
N LEU A 128 -3.52 -8.84 14.76
CA LEU A 128 -4.75 -8.54 14.03
C LEU A 128 -4.49 -7.54 12.89
N THR A 129 -5.30 -7.61 11.83
CA THR A 129 -5.17 -6.76 10.62
C THR A 129 -6.48 -6.11 10.20
N ASP A 130 -7.53 -6.20 11.03
CA ASP A 130 -8.76 -5.43 10.82
C ASP A 130 -8.52 -3.93 11.02
N TYR A 131 -9.37 -3.10 10.43
CA TYR A 131 -9.16 -1.64 10.46
C TYR A 131 -9.27 -1.04 11.86
N ASP A 132 -10.11 -1.57 12.73
CA ASP A 132 -10.25 -1.05 14.11
C ASP A 132 -8.97 -1.28 14.90
N SER A 133 -8.37 -2.45 14.78
CA SER A 133 -7.06 -2.78 15.36
C SER A 133 -5.94 -1.92 14.76
N CYS A 134 -5.98 -1.66 13.44
CA CYS A 134 -5.00 -0.80 12.77
C CYS A 134 -5.09 0.65 13.26
N VAL A 135 -6.29 1.20 13.37
CA VAL A 135 -6.54 2.55 13.91
C VAL A 135 -6.05 2.65 15.36
N LYS A 136 -6.33 1.62 16.18
CA LYS A 136 -5.85 1.56 17.55
C LYS A 136 -4.32 1.53 17.61
N ALA A 137 -3.66 0.72 16.78
CA ALA A 137 -2.21 0.65 16.72
C ALA A 137 -1.58 1.99 16.33
N ALA A 138 -2.13 2.68 15.31
CA ALA A 138 -1.67 3.99 14.89
C ALA A 138 -1.81 5.05 15.98
N ASN A 139 -2.98 5.12 16.63
CA ASN A 139 -3.20 6.05 17.74
C ASN A 139 -2.25 5.79 18.91
N MET A 140 -1.97 4.52 19.22
CA MET A 140 -1.01 4.18 20.28
C MET A 140 0.41 4.63 19.90
N ALA A 141 0.85 4.37 18.66
CA ALA A 141 2.17 4.79 18.18
C ALA A 141 2.32 6.33 18.24
N LEU A 142 1.32 7.08 17.80
CA LEU A 142 1.33 8.54 17.87
C LEU A 142 1.36 9.06 19.32
N ASN A 143 0.60 8.43 20.23
CA ASN A 143 0.60 8.80 21.64
C ASN A 143 1.95 8.47 22.32
N GLU A 144 2.60 7.36 21.97
CA GLU A 144 3.95 6.99 22.43
C GLU A 144 5.00 8.01 21.98
N MET A 145 4.80 8.65 20.82
CA MET A 145 5.60 9.78 20.35
C MET A 145 5.28 11.10 21.09
N GLY A 146 4.33 11.11 22.02
CA GLY A 146 3.89 12.30 22.74
C GLY A 146 2.84 13.15 22.00
N LEU A 147 2.26 12.64 20.90
CA LEU A 147 1.25 13.34 20.12
C LEU A 147 -0.16 12.98 20.59
N LYS A 148 -0.96 13.99 20.94
CA LYS A 148 -2.36 13.80 21.33
C LYS A 148 -3.24 13.81 20.09
N THR A 149 -3.87 12.68 19.76
CA THR A 149 -4.69 12.53 18.54
C THR A 149 -6.12 13.04 18.71
N LYS A 150 -6.67 13.03 19.94
CA LYS A 150 -8.09 13.34 20.19
C LYS A 150 -8.48 14.73 19.69
N GLY A 151 -9.42 14.77 18.73
CA GLY A 151 -9.99 16.00 18.17
C GLY A 151 -9.14 16.71 17.12
N VAL A 152 -7.89 16.26 16.87
CA VAL A 152 -6.95 16.91 15.94
C VAL A 152 -6.39 15.98 14.86
N CYS A 153 -6.48 14.67 15.09
CA CYS A 153 -6.02 13.66 14.14
C CYS A 153 -6.92 12.42 14.22
N GLN A 154 -7.37 11.96 13.06
CA GLN A 154 -8.10 10.71 12.94
C GLN A 154 -7.65 9.99 11.67
N ILE A 155 -7.22 8.75 11.83
CA ILE A 155 -6.72 7.89 10.76
C ILE A 155 -7.66 6.69 10.64
N PHE A 156 -8.18 6.42 9.45
CA PHE A 156 -9.04 5.28 9.17
C PHE A 156 -8.40 4.25 8.26
N ASP A 157 -7.41 4.66 7.48
CA ASP A 157 -6.70 3.80 6.52
C ASP A 157 -5.24 4.19 6.38
N GLY A 158 -4.43 3.33 5.78
CA GLY A 158 -3.02 3.59 5.54
C GLY A 158 -2.77 4.45 4.29
N SER A 159 -3.63 4.34 3.29
CA SER A 159 -3.50 5.04 2.00
C SER A 159 -3.90 6.51 2.05
N GLY A 160 -4.69 6.90 3.06
CA GLY A 160 -5.22 8.26 3.18
C GLY A 160 -6.43 8.54 2.27
N LEU A 161 -7.02 7.51 1.62
CA LEU A 161 -8.15 7.68 0.70
C LEU A 161 -9.50 7.80 1.40
N SER A 162 -9.60 7.39 2.66
CA SER A 162 -10.82 7.54 3.43
C SER A 162 -11.14 9.03 3.67
N ARG A 163 -12.33 9.46 3.27
CA ARG A 163 -12.82 10.82 3.55
C ARG A 163 -13.09 11.08 5.04
N LYS A 164 -13.01 10.05 5.87
CA LYS A 164 -13.10 10.16 7.33
C LYS A 164 -11.78 10.55 7.99
N ASN A 165 -10.66 10.46 7.25
CA ASN A 165 -9.38 10.96 7.74
C ASN A 165 -9.41 12.47 7.92
N TYR A 166 -8.88 12.94 9.03
CA TYR A 166 -8.57 14.36 9.21
C TYR A 166 -7.34 14.54 10.08
N ILE A 167 -6.56 15.56 9.78
CA ILE A 167 -5.35 15.92 10.54
C ILE A 167 -5.25 17.44 10.50
N SER A 168 -5.06 18.07 11.67
CA SER A 168 -4.80 19.50 11.74
C SER A 168 -3.36 19.83 11.28
N ALA A 169 -3.17 21.03 10.73
CA ALA A 169 -1.84 21.51 10.32
C ALA A 169 -0.85 21.52 11.49
N ASP A 170 -1.28 21.96 12.65
CA ASP A 170 -0.50 21.95 13.90
C ASP A 170 -0.02 20.54 14.28
N PHE A 171 -0.91 19.55 14.16
CA PHE A 171 -0.54 18.15 14.42
C PHE A 171 0.55 17.69 13.47
N PHE A 172 0.41 17.99 12.16
CA PHE A 172 1.42 17.64 11.16
C PHE A 172 2.78 18.30 11.45
N VAL A 173 2.80 19.57 11.79
CA VAL A 173 4.04 20.28 12.13
C VAL A 173 4.72 19.64 13.34
N ASN A 174 3.96 19.32 14.38
CA ASN A 174 4.49 18.66 15.56
C ASN A 174 5.00 17.23 15.25
N PHE A 175 4.25 16.46 14.46
CA PHE A 175 4.68 15.14 14.01
C PHE A 175 6.01 15.22 13.23
N LEU A 176 6.09 16.10 12.23
CA LEU A 176 7.30 16.26 11.42
C LEU A 176 8.50 16.69 12.27
N ARG A 177 8.30 17.62 13.23
CA ARG A 177 9.35 18.03 14.15
C ARG A 177 9.86 16.87 15.01
N LEU A 178 8.96 16.08 15.58
CA LEU A 178 9.33 14.92 16.39
C LEU A 178 10.03 13.85 15.55
N MET A 179 9.52 13.56 14.37
CA MET A 179 10.18 12.64 13.44
C MET A 179 11.59 13.08 13.09
N ARG A 180 11.80 14.38 12.80
CA ARG A 180 13.13 14.91 12.46
C ARG A 180 14.13 14.79 13.62
N SER A 181 13.65 14.88 14.86
CA SER A 181 14.48 14.79 16.07
C SER A 181 14.65 13.35 16.56
N SER A 182 13.97 12.37 15.96
CA SER A 182 14.08 10.96 16.37
C SER A 182 15.37 10.31 15.82
N GLU A 183 15.73 9.17 16.37
CA GLU A 183 16.83 8.33 15.86
C GLU A 183 16.66 7.92 14.39
N HIS A 184 15.43 7.90 13.88
CA HIS A 184 15.10 7.59 12.48
C HIS A 184 14.93 8.85 11.61
N GLY A 185 15.18 10.04 12.13
CA GLY A 185 14.91 11.32 11.46
C GLY A 185 15.57 11.48 10.10
N ASP A 186 16.82 11.05 9.97
CA ASP A 186 17.54 11.10 8.70
C ASP A 186 17.03 10.06 7.69
N LEU A 187 16.66 8.87 8.14
CA LEU A 187 16.04 7.85 7.29
C LEU A 187 14.66 8.33 6.81
N TYR A 188 13.85 8.90 7.71
CA TYR A 188 12.55 9.44 7.35
C TYR A 188 12.67 10.59 6.33
N LEU A 189 13.58 11.54 6.56
CA LEU A 189 13.86 12.61 5.59
C LEU A 189 14.21 12.06 4.20
N ARG A 190 15.13 11.10 4.15
CA ARG A 190 15.58 10.46 2.90
C ARG A 190 14.51 9.62 2.21
N SER A 191 13.50 9.17 2.92
CA SER A 191 12.37 8.44 2.34
C SER A 191 11.38 9.34 1.60
N LEU A 192 11.40 10.65 1.86
CA LEU A 192 10.51 11.61 1.22
C LEU A 192 11.00 11.99 -0.17
N PRO A 193 10.11 12.08 -1.17
CA PRO A 193 10.47 12.54 -2.50
C PRO A 193 10.89 14.02 -2.51
N SER A 194 11.73 14.37 -3.51
CA SER A 194 12.18 15.74 -3.76
C SER A 194 11.81 16.16 -5.17
N PRO A 195 11.52 17.45 -5.44
CA PRO A 195 11.25 17.97 -6.76
C PRO A 195 12.41 17.70 -7.74
N GLY A 196 12.07 17.32 -8.98
CA GLY A 196 13.05 17.01 -10.01
C GLY A 196 13.68 15.61 -9.91
N LYS A 197 13.32 14.82 -8.89
CA LYS A 197 13.69 13.41 -8.79
C LYS A 197 12.48 12.54 -9.14
N ARG A 198 12.74 11.31 -9.60
CA ARG A 198 11.69 10.33 -9.92
C ARG A 198 10.65 10.24 -8.80
N GLY A 199 9.38 10.19 -9.18
CA GLY A 199 8.23 10.04 -8.28
C GLY A 199 7.22 11.17 -8.44
N THR A 200 6.30 11.27 -7.49
CA THR A 200 5.15 12.19 -7.57
C THR A 200 5.50 13.69 -7.62
N LEU A 201 6.74 14.06 -7.32
CA LEU A 201 7.21 15.45 -7.35
C LEU A 201 8.16 15.75 -8.52
N GLU A 202 8.38 14.82 -9.43
CA GLU A 202 9.36 14.93 -10.53
C GLU A 202 9.21 16.24 -11.32
N HIS A 203 7.99 16.64 -11.62
CA HIS A 203 7.70 17.85 -12.42
C HIS A 203 7.37 19.08 -11.58
N MET A 204 7.64 19.04 -10.26
CA MET A 204 7.37 20.18 -9.39
C MET A 204 8.51 21.20 -9.42
N PHE A 205 8.14 22.48 -9.42
CA PHE A 205 9.09 23.61 -9.48
C PHE A 205 10.07 23.56 -10.67
N PRO A 206 9.60 23.39 -11.92
CA PRO A 206 10.46 23.19 -13.09
C PRO A 206 11.30 24.44 -13.43
N LYS A 207 10.94 25.61 -12.93
CA LYS A 207 11.64 26.89 -13.16
C LYS A 207 12.66 27.22 -12.08
N GLU A 208 12.64 26.50 -10.97
CA GLU A 208 13.56 26.73 -9.86
C GLU A 208 14.89 25.99 -10.06
N SER A 209 15.95 26.50 -9.43
CA SER A 209 17.28 25.88 -9.50
C SER A 209 17.28 24.47 -8.89
N GLU A 210 18.22 23.65 -9.32
CA GLU A 210 18.42 22.33 -8.72
C GLU A 210 18.78 22.43 -7.23
N GLU A 211 19.58 23.45 -6.87
CA GLU A 211 19.91 23.74 -5.47
C GLU A 211 18.66 23.98 -4.63
N PHE A 212 17.73 24.81 -5.08
CA PHE A 212 16.46 25.05 -4.39
C PHE A 212 15.64 23.77 -4.26
N ARG A 213 15.49 23.00 -5.36
CA ARG A 213 14.70 21.76 -5.38
C ARG A 213 15.28 20.68 -4.46
N SER A 214 16.61 20.59 -4.37
CA SER A 214 17.30 19.59 -3.53
C SER A 214 17.13 19.81 -2.02
N ARG A 215 16.68 21.00 -1.62
CA ARG A 215 16.38 21.34 -0.22
C ARG A 215 14.96 20.98 0.22
N ILE A 216 14.12 20.49 -0.69
CA ILE A 216 12.71 20.15 -0.43
C ILE A 216 12.55 18.64 -0.36
N TYR A 217 11.96 18.17 0.73
CA TYR A 217 11.63 16.77 1.01
C TYR A 217 10.18 16.72 1.48
N MET A 218 9.24 16.25 0.65
CA MET A 218 7.84 16.29 1.05
C MET A 218 7.01 15.19 0.38
N LYS A 219 5.95 14.77 1.07
CA LYS A 219 4.92 13.89 0.52
C LYS A 219 3.75 14.72 -0.01
N SER A 220 3.29 14.38 -1.20
CA SER A 220 2.05 14.90 -1.77
C SER A 220 0.87 14.00 -1.46
N GLY A 221 -0.31 14.58 -1.33
CA GLY A 221 -1.60 13.88 -1.28
C GLY A 221 -2.59 14.53 -2.23
N SER A 222 -3.33 13.73 -3.00
CA SER A 222 -4.33 14.22 -3.92
C SER A 222 -5.49 13.25 -4.05
N MET A 223 -6.69 13.77 -3.86
CA MET A 223 -7.95 13.10 -4.19
C MET A 223 -8.95 14.14 -4.68
N ASN A 224 -10.12 13.70 -5.16
CA ASN A 224 -11.14 14.64 -5.61
C ASN A 224 -11.54 15.62 -4.50
N GLY A 225 -11.28 16.91 -4.73
CA GLY A 225 -11.56 18.01 -3.80
C GLY A 225 -10.49 18.24 -2.72
N VAL A 226 -9.39 17.45 -2.69
CA VAL A 226 -8.33 17.61 -1.69
C VAL A 226 -6.95 17.55 -2.36
N ARG A 227 -6.09 18.50 -2.02
CA ARG A 227 -4.67 18.49 -2.35
C ARG A 227 -3.87 19.01 -1.17
N CYS A 228 -2.85 18.27 -0.75
CA CYS A 228 -1.99 18.64 0.36
C CYS A 228 -0.53 18.25 0.11
N TYR A 229 0.35 18.93 0.83
CA TYR A 229 1.79 18.66 0.86
C TYR A 229 2.27 18.80 2.30
N SER A 230 3.14 17.90 2.73
CA SER A 230 3.77 17.97 4.05
C SER A 230 5.20 17.46 3.98
N GLY A 231 6.12 18.07 4.70
CA GLY A 231 7.53 17.71 4.67
C GLY A 231 8.44 18.81 5.19
N TYR A 232 9.65 18.86 4.65
CA TYR A 232 10.72 19.74 5.12
C TYR A 232 11.30 20.58 4.00
N TYR A 233 11.70 21.78 4.36
CA TYR A 233 12.67 22.59 3.64
C TYR A 233 13.95 22.67 4.49
N ILE A 234 15.07 22.25 3.95
CA ILE A 234 16.37 22.27 4.62
C ILE A 234 17.19 23.41 4.00
N PRO A 235 17.39 24.52 4.73
CA PRO A 235 18.07 25.72 4.19
C PRO A 235 19.55 25.50 3.89
#